data_9a24036e7063ba4c9a74ace671fc6ddb
#
_entry.id   9a24036e7063ba4c9a74ace671fc6ddb
#
_cell.length_a   1.000
_cell.length_b   1.000
_cell.length_c   1.000
_cell.angle_alpha   90.00
_cell.angle_beta   90.00
_cell.angle_gamma   90.00
#
_symmetry.space_group_name_H-M   'P 1'
#
loop_
_entity.id
_entity.type
_entity.pdbx_description
1 polymer ?
#
loop_
_entity_poly.entity_id
_entity_poly.type
_entity_poly.pdbx_seq_one_letter_code
_entity_poly.pdbx_strand_id
1 'polypeptide(L)'
;MVAHAGAISVRLLADRVGLTGELSSALTRRGFAAGHDRGRVLVDVATMITAGGEAIADIDTLRHQAQVLGPVASAPTVWRTLYELTPARLRRMEKARARVRSRVWGLLPDGRPPTATAAGVPLDPDLVVLDVDATLVLAHSEKEGATGTRKKTFGFHPIGVWCDNTTELLALQLRPGNAGSNTVTDHIDVLTAAIAQLPAAHRRQLLVRADGAGASHGLLDWLTGLDAKRGYRVGYSVGFAITEPVRQAICLVPAAAWQVALNADGDVREHADVAELTGLLDPTVLASWPPGMRVIVRREHPHPGAPLTLFEHRDGWRYQAFVTNTESGQLAFLEARHRAHARVEDRIRHAKDTGLGRLPSREYAINQAWLACVTLAADLTAWLRLHALPDSLKTCEPKALRYRLLHVPARLTRGGRRRHLRLPESWPWAVAVLDTFTRVMAIPAPG
;
A
#
# COMPACT_ATOMS: atom_id res chain seq x y z
N MET A 1 3.12 30.70 -18.00
CA MET A 1 2.43 29.39 -18.05
C MET A 1 2.95 28.52 -16.90
N VAL A 2 2.07 27.75 -16.26
CA VAL A 2 2.36 26.75 -15.23
C VAL A 2 1.96 25.41 -15.80
N ALA A 3 2.90 24.49 -16.01
CA ALA A 3 2.65 23.25 -16.73
C ALA A 3 1.94 22.17 -15.89
N HIS A 4 2.18 22.15 -14.60
CA HIS A 4 1.61 21.15 -13.66
C HIS A 4 0.86 21.87 -12.54
N ALA A 5 -0.12 22.67 -12.91
CA ALA A 5 -0.83 23.51 -11.94
C ALA A 5 -1.58 22.69 -10.88
N GLY A 6 -2.06 21.51 -11.23
CA GLY A 6 -2.74 20.62 -10.29
C GLY A 6 -1.84 20.03 -9.21
N ALA A 7 -0.52 19.95 -9.41
CA ALA A 7 0.44 19.50 -8.41
C ALA A 7 0.42 20.37 -7.13
N ILE A 8 -0.05 21.62 -7.25
CA ILE A 8 -0.27 22.53 -6.12
C ILE A 8 -1.24 21.92 -5.10
N SER A 9 -2.27 21.21 -5.55
CA SER A 9 -3.25 20.58 -4.65
C SER A 9 -2.60 19.54 -3.73
N VAL A 10 -1.64 18.78 -4.24
CA VAL A 10 -0.89 17.78 -3.44
C VAL A 10 -0.05 18.48 -2.36
N ARG A 11 0.65 19.54 -2.74
CA ARG A 11 1.48 20.30 -1.81
C ARG A 11 0.66 21.04 -0.76
N LEU A 12 -0.45 21.65 -1.16
CA LEU A 12 -1.39 22.28 -0.23
C LEU A 12 -2.02 21.28 0.72
N LEU A 13 -2.36 20.09 0.22
CA LEU A 13 -2.84 19.00 1.07
C LEU A 13 -1.82 18.67 2.16
N ALA A 14 -0.54 18.52 1.81
CA ALA A 14 0.53 18.25 2.78
C ALA A 14 0.60 19.33 3.87
N ASP A 15 0.42 20.59 3.49
CA ASP A 15 0.40 21.72 4.43
C ASP A 15 -0.88 21.69 5.29
N ARG A 16 -2.05 21.43 4.69
CA ARG A 16 -3.36 21.42 5.39
C ARG A 16 -3.49 20.26 6.38
N VAL A 17 -2.96 19.08 6.05
CA VAL A 17 -2.97 17.96 7.01
C VAL A 17 -1.84 18.03 8.04
N GLY A 18 -0.93 19.00 7.92
CA GLY A 18 0.18 19.22 8.84
C GLY A 18 1.45 18.41 8.54
N LEU A 19 1.50 17.71 7.41
CA LEU A 19 2.63 16.84 7.06
C LEU A 19 3.95 17.63 6.95
N THR A 20 3.91 18.79 6.31
CA THR A 20 5.11 19.65 6.18
C THR A 20 5.68 20.04 7.53
N GLY A 21 4.85 20.53 8.44
CA GLY A 21 5.27 20.97 9.78
C GLY A 21 5.81 19.82 10.64
N GLU A 22 5.14 18.66 10.61
CA GLU A 22 5.56 17.47 11.33
C GLU A 22 6.91 16.92 10.84
N LEU A 23 7.13 16.91 9.52
CA LEU A 23 8.42 16.51 8.94
C LEU A 23 9.51 17.52 9.24
N SER A 24 9.21 18.82 9.16
CA SER A 24 10.16 19.89 9.52
C SER A 24 10.63 19.74 10.95
N SER A 25 9.70 19.57 11.89
CA SER A 25 9.98 19.33 13.31
C SER A 25 10.82 18.06 13.54
N ALA A 26 10.46 16.96 12.87
CA ALA A 26 11.14 15.68 13.00
C ALA A 26 12.61 15.72 12.48
N LEU A 27 12.91 16.61 11.52
CA LEU A 27 14.21 16.69 10.86
C LEU A 27 15.06 17.89 11.30
N THR A 28 14.52 18.74 12.17
CA THR A 28 15.26 19.90 12.73
C THR A 28 16.56 19.45 13.39
N ARG A 29 17.62 20.22 13.17
CA ARG A 29 18.95 20.05 13.81
C ARG A 29 19.22 21.25 14.68
N ARG A 30 19.54 20.99 15.95
CA ARG A 30 19.95 22.06 16.89
C ARG A 30 21.22 22.74 16.39
N GLY A 31 21.22 24.06 16.36
CA GLY A 31 22.37 24.86 15.93
C GLY A 31 22.67 24.86 14.43
N PHE A 32 21.75 24.35 13.58
CA PHE A 32 21.93 24.37 12.12
C PHE A 32 20.70 24.99 11.44
N ALA A 33 20.93 26.10 10.73
CA ALA A 33 19.95 26.74 9.86
C ALA A 33 20.19 26.27 8.41
N ALA A 34 19.27 25.47 7.88
CA ALA A 34 19.33 25.04 6.48
C ALA A 34 18.75 26.12 5.56
N GLY A 35 19.36 26.34 4.39
CA GLY A 35 18.83 27.26 3.36
C GLY A 35 17.46 26.80 2.80
N HIS A 36 17.17 25.49 2.86
CA HIS A 36 15.86 24.90 2.59
C HIS A 36 15.45 24.02 3.76
N ASP A 37 14.23 24.19 4.26
CA ASP A 37 13.66 23.34 5.29
C ASP A 37 13.56 21.89 4.79
N ARG A 38 14.06 20.93 5.59
CA ARG A 38 14.16 19.51 5.19
C ARG A 38 12.81 18.84 5.03
N GLY A 39 11.83 19.18 5.88
CA GLY A 39 10.48 18.67 5.76
C GLY A 39 9.81 19.14 4.47
N ARG A 40 10.00 20.41 4.14
CA ARG A 40 9.52 20.99 2.87
C ARG A 40 10.18 20.32 1.65
N VAL A 41 11.47 20.05 1.70
CA VAL A 41 12.18 19.35 0.61
C VAL A 41 11.59 17.96 0.41
N LEU A 42 11.30 17.20 1.47
CA LEU A 42 10.69 15.87 1.34
C LEU A 42 9.26 15.93 0.80
N VAL A 43 8.46 16.93 1.19
CA VAL A 43 7.12 17.15 0.62
C VAL A 43 7.20 17.51 -0.86
N ASP A 44 8.19 18.31 -1.27
CA ASP A 44 8.41 18.63 -2.68
C ASP A 44 8.81 17.38 -3.47
N VAL A 45 9.68 16.53 -2.93
CA VAL A 45 10.06 15.24 -3.55
C VAL A 45 8.82 14.32 -3.66
N ALA A 46 8.02 14.19 -2.60
CA ALA A 46 6.79 13.41 -2.65
C ALA A 46 5.79 13.96 -3.69
N THR A 47 5.65 15.29 -3.79
CA THR A 47 4.81 15.95 -4.79
C THR A 47 5.33 15.68 -6.20
N MET A 48 6.64 15.76 -6.42
CA MET A 48 7.28 15.43 -7.69
C MET A 48 7.04 13.96 -8.07
N ILE A 49 7.21 13.02 -7.14
CA ILE A 49 6.93 11.59 -7.34
C ILE A 49 5.45 11.38 -7.69
N THR A 50 4.53 12.00 -6.98
CA THR A 50 3.09 11.94 -7.27
C THR A 50 2.79 12.47 -8.67
N ALA A 51 3.50 13.51 -9.11
CA ALA A 51 3.40 14.06 -10.46
C ALA A 51 4.15 13.23 -11.52
N GLY A 52 4.77 12.10 -11.16
CA GLY A 52 5.39 11.15 -12.09
C GLY A 52 6.91 11.27 -12.22
N GLY A 53 7.57 12.00 -11.33
CA GLY A 53 9.04 12.03 -11.27
C GLY A 53 9.61 10.68 -10.81
N GLU A 54 10.66 10.23 -11.47
CA GLU A 54 11.32 8.93 -11.22
C GLU A 54 12.81 9.10 -10.87
N ALA A 55 13.32 10.29 -11.00
CA ALA A 55 14.70 10.64 -10.71
C ALA A 55 14.79 11.91 -9.84
N ILE A 56 15.89 12.04 -9.10
CA ILE A 56 16.11 13.22 -8.23
C ILE A 56 16.14 14.52 -9.06
N ALA A 57 16.62 14.46 -10.30
CA ALA A 57 16.67 15.61 -11.20
C ALA A 57 15.27 16.11 -11.61
N ASP A 58 14.24 15.25 -11.54
CA ASP A 58 12.87 15.63 -11.94
C ASP A 58 12.26 16.69 -11.01
N ILE A 59 12.91 16.98 -9.87
CA ILE A 59 12.53 18.09 -9.00
C ILE A 59 12.50 19.43 -9.73
N ASP A 60 13.24 19.57 -10.82
CA ASP A 60 13.27 20.77 -11.65
C ASP A 60 11.90 21.08 -12.27
N THR A 61 11.04 20.08 -12.47
CA THR A 61 9.65 20.27 -12.88
C THR A 61 8.89 21.19 -11.90
N LEU A 62 9.12 21.03 -10.60
CA LEU A 62 8.54 21.90 -9.57
C LEU A 62 9.31 23.24 -9.44
N ARG A 63 10.63 23.23 -9.60
CA ARG A 63 11.46 24.44 -9.53
C ARG A 63 11.08 25.45 -10.59
N HIS A 64 10.80 25.02 -11.81
CA HIS A 64 10.33 25.88 -12.89
C HIS A 64 8.98 26.55 -12.60
N GLN A 65 8.27 26.08 -11.58
CA GLN A 65 6.98 26.63 -11.14
C GLN A 65 7.09 27.43 -9.81
N ALA A 66 8.29 27.89 -9.46
CA ALA A 66 8.53 28.62 -8.21
C ALA A 66 7.65 29.88 -8.02
N GLN A 67 7.14 30.48 -9.09
CA GLN A 67 6.19 31.60 -9.01
C GLN A 67 4.87 31.21 -8.28
N VAL A 68 4.53 29.92 -8.27
CA VAL A 68 3.32 29.37 -7.64
C VAL A 68 3.68 28.57 -6.40
N LEU A 69 4.68 27.71 -6.50
CA LEU A 69 5.10 26.83 -5.41
C LEU A 69 6.06 27.48 -4.40
N GLY A 70 6.58 28.68 -4.71
CA GLY A 70 7.66 29.28 -3.93
C GLY A 70 9.01 28.60 -4.18
N PRO A 71 10.04 28.85 -3.34
CA PRO A 71 11.35 28.26 -3.51
C PRO A 71 11.30 26.74 -3.36
N VAL A 72 11.74 26.03 -4.41
CA VAL A 72 11.92 24.56 -4.42
C VAL A 72 13.42 24.27 -4.48
N ALA A 73 13.86 23.28 -3.70
CA ALA A 73 15.27 22.90 -3.61
C ALA A 73 15.79 22.35 -4.94
N SER A 74 17.08 22.57 -5.23
CA SER A 74 17.75 21.98 -6.40
C SER A 74 18.01 20.49 -6.21
N ALA A 75 18.22 19.75 -7.31
CA ALA A 75 18.53 18.32 -7.28
C ALA A 75 19.73 17.96 -6.35
N PRO A 76 20.86 18.72 -6.34
CA PRO A 76 21.93 18.49 -5.35
C PRO A 76 21.49 18.71 -3.90
N THR A 77 20.54 19.62 -3.63
CA THR A 77 20.00 19.84 -2.29
C THR A 77 19.06 18.71 -1.89
N VAL A 78 18.24 18.21 -2.81
CA VAL A 78 17.41 17.02 -2.60
C VAL A 78 18.31 15.82 -2.28
N TRP A 79 19.35 15.58 -3.09
CA TRP A 79 20.30 14.48 -2.87
C TRP A 79 20.91 14.54 -1.46
N ARG A 80 21.42 15.71 -1.05
CA ARG A 80 21.96 15.91 0.31
C ARG A 80 20.91 15.67 1.39
N THR A 81 19.67 16.08 1.17
CA THR A 81 18.57 15.84 2.12
C THR A 81 18.30 14.34 2.28
N LEU A 82 18.26 13.58 1.19
CA LEU A 82 18.10 12.13 1.23
C LEU A 82 19.28 11.44 1.92
N TYR A 83 20.52 11.88 1.61
CA TYR A 83 21.74 11.36 2.25
C TYR A 83 21.77 11.61 3.77
N GLU A 84 21.20 12.72 4.23
CA GLU A 84 21.08 13.05 5.66
C GLU A 84 20.06 12.16 6.40
N LEU A 85 19.20 11.37 5.71
CA LEU A 85 18.18 10.55 6.34
C LEU A 85 18.77 9.26 6.93
N THR A 86 19.44 9.38 8.05
CA THR A 86 19.90 8.23 8.84
C THR A 86 18.73 7.37 9.32
N PRO A 87 18.95 6.08 9.71
CA PRO A 87 17.90 5.23 10.26
C PRO A 87 17.13 5.87 11.43
N ALA A 88 17.81 6.65 12.28
CA ALA A 88 17.17 7.37 13.37
C ALA A 88 16.25 8.50 12.89
N ARG A 89 16.59 9.17 11.79
CA ARG A 89 15.75 10.20 11.18
C ARG A 89 14.58 9.61 10.41
N LEU A 90 14.79 8.50 9.71
CA LEU A 90 13.70 7.74 9.08
C LEU A 90 12.67 7.32 10.14
N ARG A 91 13.10 6.79 11.29
CA ARG A 91 12.16 6.46 12.39
C ARG A 91 11.39 7.68 12.92
N ARG A 92 12.02 8.86 13.00
CA ARG A 92 11.31 10.10 13.40
C ARG A 92 10.30 10.54 12.34
N MET A 93 10.66 10.42 11.08
CA MET A 93 9.79 10.69 9.94
C MET A 93 8.56 9.75 9.94
N GLU A 94 8.75 8.44 10.21
CA GLU A 94 7.65 7.48 10.34
C GLU A 94 6.69 7.84 11.50
N LYS A 95 7.21 8.29 12.63
CA LYS A 95 6.40 8.80 13.75
C LYS A 95 5.61 10.06 13.37
N ALA A 96 6.21 10.95 12.59
CA ALA A 96 5.54 12.14 12.07
C ALA A 96 4.39 11.75 11.12
N ARG A 97 4.62 10.80 10.19
CA ARG A 97 3.59 10.24 9.31
C ARG A 97 2.41 9.67 10.12
N ALA A 98 2.69 8.87 11.15
CA ALA A 98 1.65 8.26 11.99
C ALA A 98 0.77 9.32 12.70
N ARG A 99 1.36 10.43 13.19
CA ARG A 99 0.60 11.54 13.78
C ARG A 99 -0.31 12.22 12.76
N VAL A 100 0.23 12.49 11.57
CA VAL A 100 -0.54 13.09 10.48
C VAL A 100 -1.68 12.17 10.03
N ARG A 101 -1.41 10.87 9.87
CA ARG A 101 -2.45 9.87 9.55
C ARG A 101 -3.56 9.84 10.60
N SER A 102 -3.22 9.88 11.88
CA SER A 102 -4.23 9.95 12.95
C SER A 102 -5.13 11.18 12.80
N ARG A 103 -4.55 12.34 12.42
CA ARG A 103 -5.32 13.55 12.10
C ARG A 103 -6.19 13.34 10.85
N VAL A 104 -5.62 12.81 9.77
CA VAL A 104 -6.35 12.57 8.50
C VAL A 104 -7.53 11.64 8.71
N TRP A 105 -7.36 10.55 9.45
CA TRP A 105 -8.47 9.64 9.76
C TRP A 105 -9.50 10.30 10.68
N GLY A 106 -9.07 11.13 11.63
CA GLY A 106 -9.99 11.90 12.49
C GLY A 106 -10.85 12.93 11.74
N LEU A 107 -10.48 13.28 10.50
CA LEU A 107 -11.28 14.15 9.62
C LEU A 107 -12.28 13.37 8.74
N LEU A 108 -12.21 12.03 8.76
CA LEU A 108 -13.19 11.18 8.07
C LEU A 108 -14.54 11.16 8.83
N PRO A 109 -15.64 10.81 8.17
CA PRO A 109 -16.91 10.61 8.85
C PRO A 109 -16.75 9.69 10.06
N ASP A 110 -17.28 10.07 11.20
CA ASP A 110 -17.18 9.36 12.49
C ASP A 110 -15.74 9.05 12.95
N GLY A 111 -14.72 9.71 12.37
CA GLY A 111 -13.32 9.47 12.65
C GLY A 111 -12.84 8.05 12.25
N ARG A 112 -13.53 7.39 11.32
CA ARG A 112 -13.29 6.00 10.92
C ARG A 112 -12.90 5.88 9.46
N PRO A 113 -12.02 4.94 9.11
CA PRO A 113 -11.74 4.63 7.72
C PRO A 113 -12.97 4.01 7.04
N PRO A 114 -13.08 4.08 5.70
CA PRO A 114 -14.11 3.35 4.97
C PRO A 114 -14.09 1.86 5.32
N THR A 115 -15.27 1.24 5.37
CA THR A 115 -15.38 -0.18 5.65
C THR A 115 -14.85 -0.99 4.47
N ALA A 116 -13.95 -1.94 4.73
CA ALA A 116 -13.49 -2.89 3.72
C ALA A 116 -14.62 -3.84 3.32
N THR A 117 -14.57 -4.38 2.10
CA THR A 117 -15.61 -5.25 1.55
C THR A 117 -15.05 -6.57 1.05
N ALA A 118 -15.87 -7.63 1.14
CA ALA A 118 -15.62 -8.92 0.51
C ALA A 118 -16.94 -9.49 -0.01
N ALA A 119 -16.95 -10.09 -1.20
CA ALA A 119 -18.15 -10.63 -1.83
C ALA A 119 -19.34 -9.64 -1.80
N GLY A 120 -19.10 -8.38 -2.17
CA GLY A 120 -20.12 -7.32 -2.18
C GLY A 120 -20.61 -6.87 -0.80
N VAL A 121 -20.18 -7.51 0.28
CA VAL A 121 -20.66 -7.24 1.65
C VAL A 121 -19.61 -6.43 2.42
N PRO A 122 -20.02 -5.37 3.17
CA PRO A 122 -19.11 -4.69 4.09
C PRO A 122 -18.70 -5.63 5.23
N LEU A 123 -17.43 -5.54 5.62
CA LEU A 123 -16.90 -6.23 6.80
C LEU A 123 -17.29 -5.46 8.08
N ASP A 124 -16.78 -5.91 9.24
CA ASP A 124 -16.96 -5.18 10.49
C ASP A 124 -16.39 -3.73 10.33
N PRO A 125 -17.13 -2.67 10.67
CA PRO A 125 -16.71 -1.29 10.48
C PRO A 125 -15.48 -0.89 11.30
N ASP A 126 -15.17 -1.62 12.37
CA ASP A 126 -13.97 -1.38 13.19
C ASP A 126 -12.75 -2.20 12.70
N LEU A 127 -12.96 -3.10 11.72
CA LEU A 127 -11.90 -3.96 11.20
C LEU A 127 -11.00 -3.21 10.22
N VAL A 128 -9.71 -3.17 10.51
CA VAL A 128 -8.69 -2.73 9.57
C VAL A 128 -8.05 -3.94 8.89
N VAL A 129 -8.09 -3.95 7.57
CA VAL A 129 -7.53 -5.03 6.76
C VAL A 129 -6.17 -4.61 6.23
N LEU A 130 -5.16 -5.44 6.51
CA LEU A 130 -3.76 -5.24 6.12
C LEU A 130 -3.35 -6.30 5.10
N ASP A 131 -3.03 -5.86 3.89
CA ASP A 131 -2.48 -6.71 2.83
C ASP A 131 -0.97 -6.63 2.82
N VAL A 132 -0.29 -7.76 2.99
CA VAL A 132 1.17 -7.87 2.94
C VAL A 132 1.58 -8.52 1.64
N ASP A 133 2.48 -7.89 0.89
CA ASP A 133 3.02 -8.48 -0.32
C ASP A 133 4.40 -7.92 -0.65
N ALA A 134 5.16 -8.66 -1.44
CA ALA A 134 6.48 -8.28 -1.89
C ALA A 134 6.52 -8.18 -3.42
N THR A 135 7.36 -7.28 -3.93
CA THR A 135 7.46 -7.09 -5.37
C THR A 135 8.90 -6.96 -5.84
N LEU A 136 9.17 -7.34 -7.07
CA LEU A 136 10.48 -7.12 -7.67
C LEU A 136 10.59 -5.71 -8.25
N VAL A 137 11.71 -5.05 -7.93
CA VAL A 137 12.13 -3.79 -8.55
C VAL A 137 13.43 -4.03 -9.30
N LEU A 138 13.39 -3.91 -10.62
CA LEU A 138 14.54 -4.20 -11.47
C LEU A 138 15.61 -3.11 -11.34
N ALA A 139 16.87 -3.52 -11.34
CA ALA A 139 18.01 -2.65 -11.44
C ALA A 139 18.75 -2.94 -12.75
N HIS A 140 18.98 -1.89 -13.54
CA HIS A 140 19.70 -1.98 -14.81
C HIS A 140 21.19 -1.69 -14.69
N SER A 141 21.66 -1.49 -13.47
CA SER A 141 23.07 -1.23 -13.13
C SER A 141 23.37 -1.80 -11.76
N GLU A 142 24.63 -2.03 -11.47
CA GLU A 142 25.10 -2.41 -10.15
C GLU A 142 24.75 -1.30 -9.15
N LYS A 143 23.91 -1.66 -8.19
CA LYS A 143 23.51 -0.82 -7.07
C LYS A 143 23.77 -1.60 -5.79
N GLU A 144 24.18 -0.93 -4.75
CA GLU A 144 24.36 -1.53 -3.44
C GLU A 144 23.07 -2.21 -2.98
N GLY A 145 23.15 -3.51 -2.63
CA GLY A 145 22.03 -4.35 -2.23
C GLY A 145 21.20 -4.91 -3.39
N ALA A 146 21.46 -4.56 -4.65
CA ALA A 146 20.85 -5.24 -5.79
C ALA A 146 21.52 -6.61 -6.00
N THR A 147 20.70 -7.65 -6.19
CA THR A 147 21.16 -9.03 -6.38
C THR A 147 20.26 -9.77 -7.37
N GLY A 148 20.68 -10.99 -7.77
CA GLY A 148 19.85 -11.87 -8.58
C GLY A 148 18.55 -12.25 -7.86
N THR A 149 17.43 -12.27 -8.59
CA THR A 149 16.11 -12.60 -8.06
C THR A 149 15.70 -14.03 -8.45
N ARG A 150 14.68 -14.57 -7.78
CA ARG A 150 14.12 -15.90 -8.15
C ARG A 150 13.62 -15.96 -9.59
N LYS A 151 13.20 -14.84 -10.19
CA LYS A 151 12.75 -14.76 -11.58
C LYS A 151 13.90 -14.59 -12.58
N LYS A 152 15.15 -14.88 -12.18
CA LYS A 152 16.36 -14.75 -13.02
C LYS A 152 16.55 -13.31 -13.56
N THR A 153 16.09 -12.31 -12.82
CA THR A 153 16.34 -10.90 -13.06
C THR A 153 17.29 -10.37 -12.00
N PHE A 154 17.74 -9.11 -12.11
CA PHE A 154 18.63 -8.46 -11.16
C PHE A 154 17.94 -7.22 -10.55
N GLY A 155 18.03 -7.05 -9.24
CA GLY A 155 17.42 -5.89 -8.59
C GLY A 155 17.16 -6.07 -7.10
N PHE A 156 15.99 -5.60 -6.65
CA PHE A 156 15.55 -5.57 -5.26
C PHE A 156 14.21 -6.31 -5.10
N HIS A 157 13.92 -6.73 -3.88
CA HIS A 157 12.66 -7.41 -3.53
C HIS A 157 12.00 -6.75 -2.31
N PRO A 158 11.57 -5.46 -2.40
CA PRO A 158 10.91 -4.81 -1.30
C PRO A 158 9.62 -5.52 -0.91
N ILE A 159 9.30 -5.46 0.41
CA ILE A 159 8.04 -5.93 0.99
C ILE A 159 7.27 -4.74 1.54
N GLY A 160 5.96 -4.72 1.35
CA GLY A 160 5.09 -3.63 1.80
C GLY A 160 3.82 -4.12 2.46
N VAL A 161 3.16 -3.21 3.18
CA VAL A 161 1.85 -3.43 3.80
C VAL A 161 0.91 -2.31 3.38
N TRP A 162 -0.22 -2.69 2.82
CA TRP A 162 -1.28 -1.79 2.41
C TRP A 162 -2.52 -1.94 3.30
N CYS A 163 -3.19 -0.83 3.56
CA CYS A 163 -4.50 -0.82 4.20
C CYS A 163 -5.59 -0.97 3.12
N ASP A 164 -6.40 -2.04 3.18
CA ASP A 164 -7.48 -2.25 2.22
C ASP A 164 -8.58 -1.19 2.33
N ASN A 165 -8.88 -0.75 3.54
CA ASN A 165 -9.90 0.24 3.83
C ASN A 165 -9.65 1.59 3.14
N THR A 166 -8.39 2.07 3.15
CA THR A 166 -8.01 3.42 2.70
C THR A 166 -7.11 3.45 1.49
N THR A 167 -6.68 2.27 1.01
CA THR A 167 -5.68 2.10 -0.06
C THR A 167 -4.30 2.70 0.23
N GLU A 168 -4.02 3.07 1.48
CA GLU A 168 -2.74 3.64 1.92
C GLU A 168 -1.63 2.59 1.95
N LEU A 169 -0.42 2.99 1.58
CA LEU A 169 0.81 2.23 1.78
C LEU A 169 1.36 2.54 3.17
N LEU A 170 1.09 1.67 4.14
CA LEU A 170 1.44 1.92 5.55
C LEU A 170 2.93 1.77 5.82
N ALA A 171 3.54 0.72 5.31
CA ALA A 171 4.97 0.45 5.48
C ALA A 171 5.57 -0.15 4.21
N LEU A 172 6.85 0.13 4.00
CA LEU A 172 7.62 -0.38 2.87
C LEU A 172 9.07 -0.57 3.29
N GLN A 173 9.60 -1.77 3.12
CA GLN A 173 10.97 -2.14 3.47
C GLN A 173 11.76 -2.54 2.22
N LEU A 174 12.90 -1.88 1.98
CA LEU A 174 13.83 -2.27 0.92
C LEU A 174 14.57 -3.54 1.32
N ARG A 175 14.63 -4.51 0.41
CA ARG A 175 15.36 -5.77 0.60
C ARG A 175 16.19 -6.09 -0.63
N PRO A 176 17.29 -6.85 -0.49
CA PRO A 176 18.03 -7.39 -1.63
C PRO A 176 17.15 -8.24 -2.54
N GLY A 177 17.52 -8.39 -3.81
CA GLY A 177 16.74 -9.16 -4.80
C GLY A 177 16.62 -10.65 -4.46
N ASN A 178 17.60 -11.21 -3.76
CA ASN A 178 17.63 -12.59 -3.26
C ASN A 178 16.97 -12.77 -1.88
N ALA A 179 16.38 -11.72 -1.31
CA ALA A 179 15.64 -11.86 -0.04
C ALA A 179 14.57 -12.93 -0.16
N GLY A 180 14.54 -13.85 0.82
CA GLY A 180 13.56 -14.94 0.87
C GLY A 180 12.13 -14.42 0.88
N SER A 181 11.24 -15.09 0.17
CA SER A 181 9.82 -14.73 0.19
C SER A 181 9.21 -14.95 1.58
N ASN A 182 9.68 -15.93 2.34
CA ASN A 182 9.12 -16.37 3.63
C ASN A 182 10.00 -15.94 4.82
N THR A 183 10.78 -14.85 4.71
CA THR A 183 11.59 -14.37 5.81
C THR A 183 10.69 -13.84 6.93
N VAL A 184 10.56 -14.60 8.01
CA VAL A 184 9.67 -14.31 9.14
C VAL A 184 9.94 -12.92 9.73
N THR A 185 11.21 -12.61 9.98
CA THR A 185 11.62 -11.32 10.55
C THR A 185 11.16 -10.15 9.69
N ASP A 186 11.33 -10.22 8.37
CA ASP A 186 10.92 -9.14 7.46
C ASP A 186 9.41 -8.91 7.49
N HIS A 187 8.61 -9.98 7.55
CA HIS A 187 7.15 -9.88 7.65
C HIS A 187 6.72 -9.26 8.98
N ILE A 188 7.33 -9.69 10.10
CA ILE A 188 7.03 -9.15 11.43
C ILE A 188 7.45 -7.67 11.51
N ASP A 189 8.61 -7.31 10.99
CA ASP A 189 9.13 -5.95 11.02
C ASP A 189 8.23 -5.00 10.21
N VAL A 190 7.87 -5.38 8.98
CA VAL A 190 7.02 -4.53 8.13
C VAL A 190 5.60 -4.41 8.67
N LEU A 191 5.02 -5.49 9.24
CA LEU A 191 3.72 -5.45 9.89
C LEU A 191 3.75 -4.61 11.17
N THR A 192 4.79 -4.75 12.00
CA THR A 192 4.98 -3.92 13.19
C THR A 192 5.05 -2.45 12.82
N ALA A 193 5.81 -2.11 11.77
CA ALA A 193 5.88 -0.75 11.25
C ALA A 193 4.52 -0.27 10.73
N ALA A 194 3.76 -1.10 10.02
CA ALA A 194 2.45 -0.77 9.49
C ALA A 194 1.42 -0.55 10.61
N ILE A 195 1.37 -1.42 11.61
CA ILE A 195 0.47 -1.27 12.76
C ILE A 195 0.81 0.01 13.54
N ALA A 196 2.09 0.36 13.65
CA ALA A 196 2.51 1.62 14.29
C ALA A 196 2.03 2.86 13.52
N GLN A 197 1.76 2.75 12.22
CA GLN A 197 1.18 3.83 11.40
C GLN A 197 -0.31 4.06 11.66
N LEU A 198 -1.05 3.06 12.10
CA LEU A 198 -2.49 3.20 12.35
C LEU A 198 -2.76 4.12 13.55
N PRO A 199 -3.87 4.87 13.57
CA PRO A 199 -4.34 5.55 14.77
C PRO A 199 -4.58 4.57 15.92
N ALA A 200 -4.29 4.96 17.15
CA ALA A 200 -4.33 4.07 18.31
C ALA A 200 -5.68 3.33 18.49
N ALA A 201 -6.79 4.01 18.16
CA ALA A 201 -8.14 3.44 18.23
C ALA A 201 -8.34 2.26 17.25
N HIS A 202 -7.59 2.23 16.14
CA HIS A 202 -7.77 1.27 15.04
C HIS A 202 -6.67 0.19 14.97
N ARG A 203 -5.88 0.00 16.04
CA ARG A 203 -4.78 -0.99 16.08
C ARG A 203 -5.19 -2.35 16.63
N ARG A 204 -6.39 -2.47 17.15
CA ARG A 204 -6.78 -3.64 17.96
C ARG A 204 -7.64 -4.66 17.24
N GLN A 205 -8.29 -4.26 16.16
CA GLN A 205 -9.14 -5.15 15.36
C GLN A 205 -8.60 -5.20 13.94
N LEU A 206 -7.82 -6.25 13.65
CA LEU A 206 -7.05 -6.38 12.44
C LEU A 206 -7.35 -7.67 11.71
N LEU A 207 -7.32 -7.64 10.39
CA LEU A 207 -7.22 -8.82 9.54
C LEU A 207 -5.97 -8.69 8.68
N VAL A 208 -5.01 -9.59 8.84
CA VAL A 208 -3.82 -9.65 8.00
C VAL A 208 -4.03 -10.66 6.88
N ARG A 209 -3.86 -10.21 5.62
CA ARG A 209 -3.90 -11.08 4.45
C ARG A 209 -2.52 -11.11 3.79
N ALA A 210 -2.11 -12.30 3.36
CA ALA A 210 -0.88 -12.50 2.60
C ALA A 210 -1.07 -13.65 1.61
N ASP A 211 -0.23 -13.68 0.58
CA ASP A 211 -0.10 -14.83 -0.31
C ASP A 211 0.61 -16.00 0.39
N GLY A 212 0.92 -17.08 -0.36
CA GLY A 212 1.62 -18.23 0.18
C GLY A 212 3.03 -17.96 0.73
N ALA A 213 3.61 -16.80 0.42
CA ALA A 213 4.89 -16.37 0.98
C ALA A 213 4.76 -15.99 2.48
N GLY A 214 3.59 -15.59 2.93
CA GLY A 214 3.29 -15.34 4.34
C GLY A 214 3.10 -16.61 5.18
N ALA A 215 2.97 -17.79 4.56
CA ALA A 215 2.76 -19.04 5.29
C ALA A 215 4.05 -19.52 5.97
N SER A 216 4.32 -19.00 7.14
CA SER A 216 5.41 -19.44 8.00
C SER A 216 4.93 -19.58 9.45
N HIS A 217 5.45 -20.61 10.15
CA HIS A 217 5.11 -20.84 11.55
C HIS A 217 5.31 -19.57 12.39
N GLY A 218 6.50 -18.97 12.29
CA GLY A 218 6.84 -17.80 13.10
C GLY A 218 5.95 -16.57 12.86
N LEU A 219 5.45 -16.35 11.63
CA LEU A 219 4.52 -15.26 11.37
C LEU A 219 3.13 -15.56 11.96
N LEU A 220 2.60 -16.78 11.76
CA LEU A 220 1.28 -17.14 12.27
C LEU A 220 1.28 -17.23 13.80
N ASP A 221 2.35 -17.73 14.42
CA ASP A 221 2.54 -17.70 15.87
C ASP A 221 2.55 -16.28 16.41
N TRP A 222 3.26 -15.36 15.73
CA TRP A 222 3.30 -13.95 16.11
C TRP A 222 1.93 -13.29 16.02
N LEU A 223 1.15 -13.56 14.95
CA LEU A 223 -0.21 -13.04 14.78
C LEU A 223 -1.15 -13.59 15.84
N THR A 224 -1.07 -14.89 16.13
CA THR A 224 -1.84 -15.55 17.20
C THR A 224 -1.46 -14.98 18.57
N GLY A 225 -0.17 -14.72 18.81
CA GLY A 225 0.32 -14.05 20.02
C GLY A 225 -0.17 -12.60 20.16
N LEU A 226 -0.42 -11.90 19.04
CA LEU A 226 -1.07 -10.58 19.06
C LEU A 226 -2.55 -10.69 19.45
N ASP A 227 -3.26 -11.67 18.85
CA ASP A 227 -4.68 -11.92 19.09
C ASP A 227 -4.93 -12.29 20.58
N ALA A 228 -4.04 -13.06 21.18
CA ALA A 228 -4.11 -13.43 22.59
C ALA A 228 -3.97 -12.24 23.58
N LYS A 229 -3.56 -11.05 23.11
CA LYS A 229 -3.45 -9.88 23.97
C LYS A 229 -4.81 -9.31 24.33
N ARG A 230 -5.00 -8.94 25.59
CA ARG A 230 -6.26 -8.38 26.07
C ARG A 230 -6.72 -7.18 25.22
N GLY A 231 -7.91 -7.27 24.66
CA GLY A 231 -8.53 -6.22 23.87
C GLY A 231 -8.04 -6.14 22.41
N TYR A 232 -7.29 -7.14 21.96
CA TYR A 232 -6.95 -7.32 20.56
C TYR A 232 -7.84 -8.41 19.93
N ARG A 233 -8.12 -8.25 18.65
CA ARG A 233 -8.76 -9.24 17.75
C ARG A 233 -7.99 -9.19 16.44
N VAL A 234 -7.08 -10.14 16.26
CA VAL A 234 -6.18 -10.18 15.11
C VAL A 234 -6.43 -11.46 14.33
N GLY A 235 -7.24 -11.32 13.28
CA GLY A 235 -7.44 -12.39 12.30
C GLY A 235 -6.31 -12.44 11.28
N TYR A 236 -6.10 -13.62 10.71
CA TYR A 236 -5.26 -13.77 9.52
C TYR A 236 -5.94 -14.62 8.46
N SER A 237 -5.53 -14.42 7.21
CA SER A 237 -5.93 -15.21 6.06
C SER A 237 -4.74 -15.26 5.09
N VAL A 238 -4.04 -16.39 5.07
CA VAL A 238 -2.72 -16.52 4.42
C VAL A 238 -2.76 -17.71 3.46
N GLY A 239 -2.28 -17.50 2.23
CA GLY A 239 -2.17 -18.57 1.25
C GLY A 239 -1.36 -19.74 1.78
N PHE A 240 -1.74 -20.97 1.47
CA PHE A 240 -1.12 -22.17 1.99
C PHE A 240 -0.70 -23.11 0.86
N ALA A 241 0.48 -23.73 1.01
CA ALA A 241 1.01 -24.59 -0.02
C ALA A 241 0.21 -25.90 -0.12
N ILE A 242 -0.09 -26.33 -1.34
CA ILE A 242 -0.70 -27.64 -1.61
C ILE A 242 0.40 -28.72 -1.63
N THR A 243 0.77 -29.15 -0.44
CA THR A 243 1.71 -30.24 -0.20
C THR A 243 1.03 -31.60 -0.43
N GLU A 244 1.81 -32.70 -0.37
CA GLU A 244 1.23 -34.03 -0.53
C GLU A 244 0.11 -34.35 0.49
N PRO A 245 0.27 -34.08 1.80
CA PRO A 245 -0.83 -34.27 2.75
C PRO A 245 -2.08 -33.45 2.41
N VAL A 246 -1.89 -32.21 1.94
CA VAL A 246 -3.02 -31.36 1.50
C VAL A 246 -3.72 -31.95 0.27
N ARG A 247 -2.96 -32.51 -0.70
CA ARG A 247 -3.54 -33.19 -1.86
C ARG A 247 -4.34 -34.42 -1.46
N GLN A 248 -3.83 -35.22 -0.53
CA GLN A 248 -4.55 -36.37 0.00
C GLN A 248 -5.86 -35.96 0.68
N ALA A 249 -5.84 -34.90 1.50
CA ALA A 249 -7.04 -34.35 2.12
C ALA A 249 -8.05 -33.84 1.07
N ILE A 250 -7.59 -33.19 -0.01
CA ILE A 250 -8.47 -32.76 -1.12
C ILE A 250 -9.20 -33.96 -1.75
N CYS A 251 -8.50 -35.08 -1.98
CA CYS A 251 -9.10 -36.28 -2.54
C CYS A 251 -10.14 -36.94 -1.61
N LEU A 252 -10.08 -36.68 -0.31
CA LEU A 252 -11.03 -37.21 0.67
C LEU A 252 -12.28 -36.34 0.84
N VAL A 253 -12.35 -35.14 0.23
CA VAL A 253 -13.52 -34.26 0.35
C VAL A 253 -14.71 -34.89 -0.37
N PRO A 254 -15.80 -35.22 0.34
CA PRO A 254 -17.01 -35.73 -0.29
C PRO A 254 -17.60 -34.72 -1.28
N ALA A 255 -18.19 -35.21 -2.38
CA ALA A 255 -18.78 -34.34 -3.39
C ALA A 255 -19.78 -33.32 -2.81
N ALA A 256 -20.57 -33.72 -1.84
CA ALA A 256 -21.58 -32.91 -1.16
C ALA A 256 -20.96 -31.83 -0.20
N ALA A 257 -19.70 -31.94 0.14
CA ALA A 257 -19.02 -30.97 1.03
C ALA A 257 -18.46 -29.75 0.28
N TRP A 258 -18.41 -29.81 -1.03
CA TRP A 258 -18.02 -28.68 -1.86
C TRP A 258 -19.17 -27.66 -1.95
N GLN A 259 -18.91 -26.42 -1.56
CA GLN A 259 -19.84 -25.29 -1.62
C GLN A 259 -19.43 -24.38 -2.77
N VAL A 260 -20.39 -23.79 -3.45
CA VAL A 260 -20.15 -22.87 -4.56
C VAL A 260 -19.36 -21.65 -4.06
N ALA A 261 -18.33 -21.24 -4.78
CA ALA A 261 -17.55 -20.04 -4.49
C ALA A 261 -18.32 -18.75 -4.87
N LEU A 262 -17.90 -17.61 -4.34
CA LEU A 262 -18.49 -16.30 -4.64
C LEU A 262 -17.53 -15.42 -5.45
N ASN A 263 -18.07 -14.57 -6.30
CA ASN A 263 -17.36 -13.49 -6.95
C ASN A 263 -17.09 -12.30 -6.00
N ALA A 264 -16.40 -11.27 -6.49
CA ALA A 264 -16.08 -10.07 -5.70
C ALA A 264 -17.30 -9.22 -5.35
N ASP A 265 -18.38 -9.30 -6.13
CA ASP A 265 -19.68 -8.64 -5.94
C ASP A 265 -20.67 -9.44 -5.10
N GLY A 266 -20.36 -10.73 -4.83
CA GLY A 266 -21.21 -11.63 -4.05
C GLY A 266 -22.03 -12.61 -4.89
N ASP A 267 -22.01 -12.47 -6.20
CA ASP A 267 -22.64 -13.43 -7.10
C ASP A 267 -21.91 -14.78 -7.08
N VAL A 268 -22.60 -15.83 -7.50
CA VAL A 268 -22.02 -17.16 -7.64
C VAL A 268 -20.85 -17.13 -8.63
N ARG A 269 -19.71 -17.70 -8.21
CA ARG A 269 -18.58 -17.92 -9.09
C ARG A 269 -18.74 -19.26 -9.81
N GLU A 270 -19.14 -19.20 -11.06
CA GLU A 270 -19.31 -20.39 -11.89
C GLU A 270 -18.01 -21.20 -11.97
N HIS A 271 -18.14 -22.51 -11.97
CA HIS A 271 -17.03 -23.45 -12.08
C HIS A 271 -15.96 -23.30 -10.99
N ALA A 272 -16.36 -22.87 -9.80
CA ALA A 272 -15.48 -22.79 -8.65
C ALA A 272 -16.21 -23.18 -7.36
N ASP A 273 -15.57 -24.02 -6.56
CA ASP A 273 -16.09 -24.50 -5.28
C ASP A 273 -15.05 -24.37 -4.17
N VAL A 274 -15.53 -24.34 -2.94
CA VAL A 274 -14.74 -24.27 -1.72
C VAL A 274 -15.08 -25.41 -0.76
N ALA A 275 -14.07 -25.88 -0.04
CA ALA A 275 -14.25 -26.88 1.01
C ALA A 275 -13.27 -26.65 2.16
N GLU A 276 -13.59 -27.17 3.32
CA GLU A 276 -12.70 -27.18 4.48
C GLU A 276 -11.93 -28.50 4.56
N LEU A 277 -10.62 -28.39 4.77
CA LEU A 277 -9.73 -29.54 4.87
C LEU A 277 -9.28 -29.86 6.30
N THR A 278 -9.58 -28.98 7.27
CA THR A 278 -9.01 -29.05 8.63
C THR A 278 -9.22 -30.42 9.28
N GLY A 279 -10.42 -30.99 9.20
CA GLY A 279 -10.76 -32.29 9.77
C GLY A 279 -10.33 -33.50 8.91
N LEU A 280 -9.84 -33.28 7.71
CA LEU A 280 -9.38 -34.32 6.78
C LEU A 280 -7.85 -34.45 6.74
N LEU A 281 -7.13 -33.47 7.29
CA LEU A 281 -5.68 -33.49 7.41
C LEU A 281 -5.28 -34.39 8.58
N ASP A 282 -4.17 -35.14 8.40
CA ASP A 282 -3.56 -35.83 9.52
C ASP A 282 -3.19 -34.81 10.62
N PRO A 283 -3.55 -35.05 11.89
CA PRO A 283 -3.25 -34.14 12.98
C PRO A 283 -1.78 -33.74 13.10
N THR A 284 -0.86 -34.61 12.68
CA THR A 284 0.58 -34.31 12.70
C THR A 284 0.97 -33.20 11.74
N VAL A 285 0.22 -32.99 10.65
CA VAL A 285 0.46 -31.91 9.67
C VAL A 285 0.21 -30.55 10.29
N LEU A 286 -0.77 -30.44 11.17
CA LEU A 286 -1.14 -29.19 11.82
C LEU A 286 -0.49 -29.01 13.21
N ALA A 287 0.18 -30.05 13.75
CA ALA A 287 0.72 -30.03 15.11
C ALA A 287 1.74 -28.90 15.38
N SER A 288 2.45 -28.46 14.34
CA SER A 288 3.43 -27.36 14.44
C SER A 288 2.86 -25.98 14.11
N TRP A 289 1.59 -25.90 13.72
CA TRP A 289 0.89 -24.66 13.41
C TRP A 289 0.07 -24.17 14.61
N PRO A 290 -0.32 -22.87 14.65
CA PRO A 290 -1.13 -22.36 15.74
C PRO A 290 -2.41 -23.17 15.96
N PRO A 291 -2.81 -23.40 17.23
CA PRO A 291 -4.04 -24.12 17.52
C PRO A 291 -5.27 -23.38 16.97
N GLY A 292 -6.27 -24.11 16.51
CA GLY A 292 -7.50 -23.55 15.93
C GLY A 292 -7.34 -23.02 14.49
N MET A 293 -6.16 -23.20 13.88
CA MET A 293 -5.96 -22.84 12.47
C MET A 293 -6.81 -23.72 11.56
N ARG A 294 -7.60 -23.12 10.71
CA ARG A 294 -8.42 -23.79 9.69
C ARG A 294 -7.70 -23.78 8.35
N VAL A 295 -7.85 -24.85 7.59
CA VAL A 295 -7.35 -24.99 6.21
C VAL A 295 -8.53 -25.07 5.27
N ILE A 296 -8.63 -24.11 4.37
CA ILE A 296 -9.73 -24.02 3.39
C ILE A 296 -9.12 -24.08 1.98
N VAL A 297 -9.76 -24.82 1.10
CA VAL A 297 -9.34 -24.96 -0.29
C VAL A 297 -10.44 -24.50 -1.23
N ARG A 298 -10.04 -23.81 -2.29
CA ARG A 298 -10.85 -23.56 -3.47
C ARG A 298 -10.36 -24.41 -4.63
N ARG A 299 -11.30 -25.00 -5.38
CA ARG A 299 -11.04 -25.54 -6.71
C ARG A 299 -11.74 -24.69 -7.76
N GLU A 300 -11.16 -24.56 -8.93
CA GLU A 300 -11.79 -23.88 -10.06
C GLU A 300 -11.35 -24.52 -11.38
N HIS A 301 -12.19 -24.46 -12.39
CA HIS A 301 -11.80 -24.87 -13.74
C HIS A 301 -10.64 -24.00 -14.21
N PRO A 302 -9.54 -24.60 -14.68
CA PRO A 302 -8.40 -23.83 -15.15
C PRO A 302 -8.74 -23.02 -16.41
N HIS A 303 -8.36 -21.75 -16.44
CA HIS A 303 -8.44 -20.97 -17.68
C HIS A 303 -7.45 -21.51 -18.72
N PRO A 304 -7.70 -21.32 -20.03
CA PRO A 304 -6.77 -21.73 -21.08
C PRO A 304 -5.37 -21.14 -20.84
N GLY A 305 -4.35 -22.02 -20.85
CA GLY A 305 -2.95 -21.64 -20.60
C GLY A 305 -2.56 -21.51 -19.12
N ALA A 306 -3.41 -21.87 -18.17
CA ALA A 306 -3.04 -21.93 -16.77
C ALA A 306 -1.91 -22.96 -16.53
N PRO A 307 -0.82 -22.60 -15.81
CA PRO A 307 0.16 -23.57 -15.41
C PRO A 307 -0.44 -24.51 -14.36
N LEU A 308 -0.49 -25.81 -14.65
CA LEU A 308 -1.05 -26.83 -13.77
C LEU A 308 0.05 -27.78 -13.32
N THR A 309 -0.04 -28.24 -12.06
CA THR A 309 0.73 -29.38 -11.56
C THR A 309 0.20 -30.68 -12.19
N LEU A 310 0.97 -31.77 -12.09
CA LEU A 310 0.53 -33.08 -12.57
C LEU A 310 -0.78 -33.56 -11.88
N PHE A 311 -0.93 -33.22 -10.62
CA PHE A 311 -2.14 -33.51 -9.85
C PHE A 311 -3.34 -32.78 -10.43
N GLU A 312 -3.25 -31.48 -10.62
CA GLU A 312 -4.32 -30.61 -11.17
C GLU A 312 -4.67 -31.00 -12.61
N HIS A 313 -3.65 -31.37 -13.41
CA HIS A 313 -3.89 -31.83 -14.77
C HIS A 313 -4.68 -33.15 -14.84
N ARG A 314 -4.44 -34.08 -13.90
CA ARG A 314 -5.15 -35.36 -13.82
C ARG A 314 -6.56 -35.19 -13.30
N ASP A 315 -6.75 -34.29 -12.33
CA ASP A 315 -8.04 -34.06 -11.67
C ASP A 315 -8.95 -33.09 -12.45
N GLY A 316 -8.39 -32.33 -13.37
CA GLY A 316 -9.11 -31.34 -14.20
C GLY A 316 -9.47 -30.05 -13.45
N TRP A 317 -8.95 -29.84 -12.24
CA TRP A 317 -9.19 -28.70 -11.40
C TRP A 317 -7.89 -27.99 -11.01
N ARG A 318 -7.92 -26.67 -10.92
CA ARG A 318 -6.88 -25.89 -10.29
C ARG A 318 -7.24 -25.65 -8.84
N TYR A 319 -6.28 -25.80 -7.94
CA TYR A 319 -6.48 -25.68 -6.50
C TYR A 319 -5.71 -24.51 -5.90
N GLN A 320 -6.33 -23.84 -4.93
CA GLN A 320 -5.68 -22.86 -4.08
C GLN A 320 -6.14 -23.06 -2.64
N ALA A 321 -5.21 -23.19 -1.71
CA ALA A 321 -5.50 -23.31 -0.29
C ALA A 321 -5.06 -22.08 0.48
N PHE A 322 -5.74 -21.80 1.58
CA PHE A 322 -5.36 -20.78 2.53
C PHE A 322 -5.68 -21.21 3.95
N VAL A 323 -5.04 -20.57 4.90
CA VAL A 323 -5.25 -20.80 6.33
C VAL A 323 -5.77 -19.56 7.02
N THR A 324 -6.59 -19.76 8.05
CA THR A 324 -7.18 -18.67 8.84
C THR A 324 -7.44 -19.11 10.28
N ASN A 325 -7.37 -18.17 11.22
CA ASN A 325 -7.83 -18.37 12.61
C ASN A 325 -9.27 -17.88 12.83
N THR A 326 -10.02 -17.57 11.77
CA THR A 326 -11.42 -17.19 11.89
C THR A 326 -12.25 -18.43 12.21
N GLU A 327 -12.79 -18.52 13.42
CA GLU A 327 -13.45 -19.72 13.95
C GLU A 327 -14.76 -20.05 13.22
N SER A 328 -15.50 -19.06 12.77
CA SER A 328 -16.83 -19.22 12.16
C SER A 328 -16.96 -18.44 10.84
N GLY A 329 -18.00 -18.75 10.09
CA GLY A 329 -18.35 -18.08 8.83
C GLY A 329 -18.52 -19.07 7.68
N GLN A 330 -19.29 -18.66 6.67
CA GLN A 330 -19.50 -19.43 5.45
C GLN A 330 -18.17 -19.56 4.68
N LEU A 331 -17.82 -20.76 4.25
CA LEU A 331 -16.54 -21.03 3.55
C LEU A 331 -16.38 -20.17 2.30
N ALA A 332 -17.44 -20.03 1.51
CA ALA A 332 -17.45 -19.21 0.31
C ALA A 332 -17.13 -17.74 0.60
N PHE A 333 -17.66 -17.19 1.70
CA PHE A 333 -17.35 -15.83 2.14
C PHE A 333 -15.90 -15.69 2.65
N LEU A 334 -15.41 -16.65 3.44
CA LEU A 334 -14.03 -16.65 3.92
C LEU A 334 -13.02 -16.74 2.75
N GLU A 335 -13.34 -17.54 1.74
CA GLU A 335 -12.54 -17.63 0.51
C GLU A 335 -12.54 -16.31 -0.26
N ALA A 336 -13.73 -15.73 -0.51
CA ALA A 336 -13.83 -14.45 -1.21
C ALA A 336 -13.11 -13.32 -0.45
N ARG A 337 -13.17 -13.32 0.90
CA ARG A 337 -12.42 -12.40 1.76
C ARG A 337 -10.90 -12.60 1.65
N HIS A 338 -10.43 -13.85 1.58
CA HIS A 338 -9.03 -14.15 1.33
C HIS A 338 -8.62 -13.68 -0.07
N ARG A 339 -9.36 -14.04 -1.10
CA ARG A 339 -9.08 -13.71 -2.50
C ARG A 339 -9.09 -12.20 -2.77
N ALA A 340 -9.82 -11.40 -1.98
CA ALA A 340 -9.76 -9.95 -2.04
C ALA A 340 -8.35 -9.39 -1.76
N HIS A 341 -7.42 -10.19 -1.22
CA HIS A 341 -5.98 -9.87 -1.18
C HIS A 341 -5.40 -9.53 -2.55
N ALA A 342 -5.89 -10.11 -3.63
CA ALA A 342 -5.43 -9.82 -4.99
C ALA A 342 -5.48 -8.33 -5.37
N ARG A 343 -6.28 -7.51 -4.66
CA ARG A 343 -6.29 -6.05 -4.82
C ARG A 343 -4.94 -5.40 -4.54
N VAL A 344 -4.06 -6.08 -3.78
CA VAL A 344 -2.71 -5.58 -3.49
C VAL A 344 -1.84 -5.50 -4.75
N GLU A 345 -2.07 -6.36 -5.74
CA GLU A 345 -1.33 -6.35 -7.01
C GLU A 345 -1.54 -5.02 -7.76
N ASP A 346 -2.78 -4.50 -7.78
CA ASP A 346 -3.07 -3.18 -8.34
C ASP A 346 -2.38 -2.06 -7.55
N ARG A 347 -2.35 -2.17 -6.23
CA ARG A 347 -1.68 -1.18 -5.36
C ARG A 347 -0.16 -1.20 -5.56
N ILE A 348 0.43 -2.38 -5.74
CA ILE A 348 1.85 -2.52 -6.11
C ILE A 348 2.11 -1.89 -7.48
N ARG A 349 1.25 -2.14 -8.46
CA ARG A 349 1.34 -1.52 -9.79
C ARG A 349 1.27 0.01 -9.67
N HIS A 350 0.33 0.53 -8.89
CA HIS A 350 0.21 1.97 -8.61
C HIS A 350 1.44 2.53 -7.89
N ALA A 351 2.00 1.81 -6.92
CA ALA A 351 3.23 2.22 -6.24
C ALA A 351 4.43 2.24 -7.20
N LYS A 352 4.54 1.25 -8.10
CA LYS A 352 5.57 1.25 -9.15
C LYS A 352 5.43 2.42 -10.11
N ASP A 353 4.21 2.75 -10.49
CA ASP A 353 3.93 3.95 -11.29
C ASP A 353 4.17 5.26 -10.51
N THR A 354 4.38 5.16 -9.19
CA THR A 354 4.57 6.32 -8.29
C THR A 354 5.87 6.14 -7.50
N GLY A 355 6.99 6.04 -8.22
CA GLY A 355 8.35 6.09 -7.69
C GLY A 355 8.93 4.78 -7.16
N LEU A 356 8.15 3.72 -6.90
CA LEU A 356 8.67 2.43 -6.46
C LEU A 356 9.33 1.66 -7.61
N GLY A 357 8.87 1.85 -8.85
CA GLY A 357 9.37 1.12 -10.02
C GLY A 357 10.83 1.39 -10.35
N ARG A 358 11.40 2.46 -9.83
CA ARG A 358 12.77 2.89 -10.13
C ARG A 358 13.46 3.49 -8.89
N LEU A 359 14.60 2.91 -8.53
CA LEU A 359 15.43 3.43 -7.44
C LEU A 359 16.56 4.30 -8.05
N PRO A 360 16.68 5.60 -7.64
CA PRO A 360 17.49 6.58 -8.38
C PRO A 360 18.99 6.52 -8.11
N SER A 361 19.44 5.86 -7.03
CA SER A 361 20.85 5.92 -6.59
C SER A 361 21.58 4.59 -6.72
N ARG A 362 22.91 4.64 -6.71
CA ARG A 362 23.77 3.47 -6.47
C ARG A 362 23.81 3.10 -4.98
N GLU A 363 23.71 4.09 -4.10
CA GLU A 363 23.81 3.94 -2.65
C GLU A 363 22.50 3.40 -2.05
N TYR A 364 22.59 2.32 -1.27
CA TYR A 364 21.44 1.71 -0.62
C TYR A 364 20.71 2.66 0.32
N ALA A 365 21.45 3.45 1.11
CA ALA A 365 20.86 4.40 2.05
C ALA A 365 20.01 5.49 1.34
N ILE A 366 20.44 5.97 0.18
CA ILE A 366 19.67 6.94 -0.61
C ILE A 366 18.41 6.27 -1.19
N ASN A 367 18.52 5.02 -1.62
CA ASN A 367 17.35 4.27 -2.10
C ASN A 367 16.34 4.01 -0.97
N GLN A 368 16.78 3.72 0.25
CA GLN A 368 15.90 3.66 1.42
C GLN A 368 15.20 5.00 1.70
N ALA A 369 15.95 6.10 1.63
CA ALA A 369 15.40 7.45 1.78
C ALA A 369 14.39 7.79 0.66
N TRP A 370 14.66 7.34 -0.57
CA TRP A 370 13.72 7.46 -1.68
C TRP A 370 12.43 6.67 -1.43
N LEU A 371 12.52 5.43 -0.94
CA LEU A 371 11.33 4.66 -0.56
C LEU A 371 10.48 5.37 0.49
N ALA A 372 11.12 6.04 1.45
CA ALA A 372 10.37 6.86 2.40
C ALA A 372 9.65 8.03 1.71
N CYS A 373 10.21 8.64 0.67
CA CYS A 373 9.50 9.63 -0.15
C CYS A 373 8.38 9.01 -0.99
N VAL A 374 8.56 7.78 -1.48
CA VAL A 374 7.50 7.00 -2.17
C VAL A 374 6.32 6.76 -1.24
N THR A 375 6.56 6.41 0.04
CA THR A 375 5.47 6.24 1.00
C THR A 375 4.76 7.56 1.30
N LEU A 376 5.48 8.70 1.37
CA LEU A 376 4.85 10.03 1.47
C LEU A 376 3.99 10.36 0.25
N ALA A 377 4.45 10.04 -0.96
CA ALA A 377 3.70 10.27 -2.20
C ALA A 377 2.43 9.39 -2.25
N ALA A 378 2.53 8.14 -1.79
CA ALA A 378 1.39 7.24 -1.66
C ALA A 378 0.37 7.76 -0.63
N ASP A 379 0.83 8.22 0.55
CA ASP A 379 -0.03 8.85 1.56
C ASP A 379 -0.77 10.07 0.99
N LEU A 380 -0.05 11.00 0.37
CA LEU A 380 -0.66 12.20 -0.23
C LEU A 380 -1.69 11.85 -1.30
N THR A 381 -1.42 10.83 -2.11
CA THR A 381 -2.37 10.36 -3.13
C THR A 381 -3.62 9.73 -2.49
N ALA A 382 -3.45 8.89 -1.46
CA ALA A 382 -4.57 8.28 -0.74
C ALA A 382 -5.39 9.33 0.02
N TRP A 383 -4.75 10.26 0.71
CA TRP A 383 -5.43 11.33 1.44
C TRP A 383 -6.16 12.30 0.49
N LEU A 384 -5.61 12.56 -0.69
CA LEU A 384 -6.31 13.32 -1.73
C LEU A 384 -7.61 12.60 -2.16
N ARG A 385 -7.55 11.27 -2.35
CA ARG A 385 -8.73 10.45 -2.65
C ARG A 385 -9.77 10.47 -1.55
N LEU A 386 -9.34 10.37 -0.30
CA LEU A 386 -10.23 10.32 0.86
C LEU A 386 -10.96 11.64 1.09
N HIS A 387 -10.28 12.78 0.91
CA HIS A 387 -10.80 14.07 1.38
C HIS A 387 -11.14 15.07 0.26
N ALA A 388 -10.51 14.95 -0.90
CA ALA A 388 -10.58 16.05 -1.87
C ALA A 388 -10.98 15.66 -3.29
N LEU A 389 -10.74 14.44 -3.74
CA LEU A 389 -11.13 14.07 -5.11
C LEU A 389 -12.64 13.94 -5.25
N PRO A 390 -13.24 14.49 -6.33
CA PRO A 390 -14.60 14.15 -6.73
C PRO A 390 -14.66 12.68 -7.19
N ASP A 391 -15.86 12.09 -7.15
CA ASP A 391 -16.04 10.66 -7.44
C ASP A 391 -15.51 10.24 -8.82
N SER A 392 -15.60 11.11 -9.81
CA SER A 392 -15.07 10.92 -11.16
C SER A 392 -13.55 10.71 -11.23
N LEU A 393 -12.81 11.09 -10.18
CA LEU A 393 -11.35 10.95 -10.10
C LEU A 393 -10.88 9.98 -9.01
N LYS A 394 -11.73 9.57 -8.07
CA LYS A 394 -11.34 8.70 -6.94
C LYS A 394 -10.77 7.36 -7.37
N THR A 395 -11.31 6.77 -8.44
CA THR A 395 -10.91 5.47 -8.97
C THR A 395 -9.81 5.53 -10.03
N CYS A 396 -9.34 6.74 -10.38
CA CYS A 396 -8.31 6.90 -11.39
C CYS A 396 -7.00 6.23 -10.96
N GLU A 397 -6.40 5.49 -11.89
CA GLU A 397 -5.01 5.04 -11.76
C GLU A 397 -4.04 6.24 -11.74
N PRO A 398 -2.82 6.09 -11.18
CA PRO A 398 -1.89 7.21 -11.04
C PRO A 398 -1.60 7.96 -12.33
N LYS A 399 -1.44 7.25 -13.45
CA LYS A 399 -1.19 7.89 -14.77
C LYS A 399 -2.38 8.72 -15.24
N ALA A 400 -3.59 8.20 -15.09
CA ALA A 400 -4.81 8.93 -15.42
C ALA A 400 -5.03 10.12 -14.49
N LEU A 401 -4.78 9.96 -13.17
CA LEU A 401 -4.89 11.06 -12.20
C LEU A 401 -3.87 12.17 -12.51
N ARG A 402 -2.63 11.83 -12.85
CA ARG A 402 -1.63 12.79 -13.30
C ARG A 402 -2.13 13.60 -14.50
N TYR A 403 -2.56 12.93 -15.55
CA TYR A 403 -3.05 13.60 -16.74
C TYR A 403 -4.25 14.49 -16.45
N ARG A 404 -5.27 13.96 -15.78
CA ARG A 404 -6.55 14.65 -15.59
C ARG A 404 -6.48 15.79 -14.57
N LEU A 405 -5.69 15.63 -13.51
CA LEU A 405 -5.62 16.55 -12.38
C LEU A 405 -4.28 17.30 -12.31
N LEU A 406 -3.15 16.55 -12.21
CA LEU A 406 -1.89 17.16 -11.78
C LEU A 406 -1.19 17.92 -12.90
N HIS A 407 -1.26 17.45 -14.14
CA HIS A 407 -0.61 18.03 -15.30
C HIS A 407 -1.46 19.05 -16.04
N VAL A 408 -2.56 19.51 -15.43
CA VAL A 408 -3.34 20.57 -16.04
C VAL A 408 -2.50 21.83 -16.21
N PRO A 409 -2.43 22.40 -17.44
CA PRO A 409 -1.75 23.68 -17.63
C PRO A 409 -2.58 24.83 -17.08
N ALA A 410 -1.92 25.88 -16.58
CA ALA A 410 -2.62 27.09 -16.16
C ALA A 410 -1.83 28.35 -16.53
N ARG A 411 -2.57 29.46 -16.64
CA ARG A 411 -2.00 30.79 -16.80
C ARG A 411 -2.00 31.50 -15.46
N LEU A 412 -0.82 31.88 -14.95
CA LEU A 412 -0.71 32.72 -13.77
C LEU A 412 -0.97 34.17 -14.16
N THR A 413 -1.99 34.79 -13.57
CA THR A 413 -2.31 36.21 -13.72
C THR A 413 -2.21 36.90 -12.36
N ARG A 414 -1.92 38.20 -12.37
CA ARG A 414 -1.86 39.06 -11.18
C ARG A 414 -2.86 40.21 -11.32
N GLY A 415 -3.56 40.51 -10.30
CA GLY A 415 -4.50 41.63 -10.24
C GLY A 415 -4.98 41.88 -8.81
N GLY A 416 -5.14 43.14 -8.39
CA GLY A 416 -5.62 43.48 -7.08
C GLY A 416 -4.85 42.87 -5.90
N ARG A 417 -3.52 42.76 -5.96
CA ARG A 417 -2.63 42.08 -4.98
C ARG A 417 -2.83 40.56 -4.87
N ARG A 418 -3.65 39.95 -5.75
CA ARG A 418 -3.92 38.50 -5.77
C ARG A 418 -3.24 37.84 -6.96
N ARG A 419 -2.93 36.56 -6.81
CA ARG A 419 -2.47 35.68 -7.88
C ARG A 419 -3.60 34.72 -8.23
N HIS A 420 -3.91 34.59 -9.50
CA HIS A 420 -4.93 33.68 -10.01
C HIS A 420 -4.32 32.70 -10.98
N LEU A 421 -4.59 31.42 -10.78
CA LEU A 421 -4.32 30.36 -11.75
C LEU A 421 -5.57 30.17 -12.59
N ARG A 422 -5.50 30.53 -13.86
CA ARG A 422 -6.58 30.36 -14.81
C ARG A 422 -6.38 29.08 -15.59
N LEU A 423 -7.32 28.15 -15.45
CA LEU A 423 -7.36 26.91 -16.20
C LEU A 423 -7.95 27.15 -17.58
N PRO A 424 -7.57 26.38 -18.62
CA PRO A 424 -8.25 26.42 -19.92
C PRO A 424 -9.68 25.91 -19.77
N GLU A 425 -10.64 26.63 -20.32
CA GLU A 425 -12.06 26.20 -20.37
C GLU A 425 -12.25 24.90 -21.14
N SER A 426 -11.39 24.68 -22.14
CA SER A 426 -11.38 23.46 -22.95
C SER A 426 -10.83 22.23 -22.24
N TRP A 427 -10.31 22.37 -20.97
CA TRP A 427 -9.82 21.21 -20.22
C TRP A 427 -10.99 20.37 -19.70
N PRO A 428 -11.15 19.11 -20.15
CA PRO A 428 -12.35 18.32 -19.84
C PRO A 428 -12.61 18.13 -18.33
N TRP A 429 -11.56 18.20 -17.52
CA TRP A 429 -11.63 18.00 -16.05
C TRP A 429 -11.45 19.31 -15.26
N ALA A 430 -11.63 20.49 -15.89
CA ALA A 430 -11.43 21.78 -15.22
C ALA A 430 -12.26 21.90 -13.93
N VAL A 431 -13.53 21.49 -13.97
CA VAL A 431 -14.42 21.49 -12.80
C VAL A 431 -13.87 20.59 -11.70
N ALA A 432 -13.44 19.37 -12.03
CA ALA A 432 -12.88 18.43 -11.05
C ALA A 432 -11.57 18.95 -10.41
N VAL A 433 -10.75 19.68 -11.17
CA VAL A 433 -9.55 20.36 -10.65
C VAL A 433 -9.92 21.45 -9.65
N LEU A 434 -10.91 22.29 -9.97
CA LEU A 434 -11.40 23.35 -9.08
C LEU A 434 -12.03 22.78 -7.81
N ASP A 435 -12.86 21.75 -7.94
CA ASP A 435 -13.46 21.06 -6.81
C ASP A 435 -12.39 20.48 -5.87
N THR A 436 -11.40 19.78 -6.44
CA THR A 436 -10.29 19.23 -5.68
C THR A 436 -9.55 20.33 -4.89
N PHE A 437 -9.21 21.43 -5.55
CA PHE A 437 -8.55 22.55 -4.91
C PHE A 437 -9.40 23.16 -3.78
N THR A 438 -10.70 23.37 -4.03
CA THR A 438 -11.62 23.92 -3.04
C THR A 438 -11.74 23.02 -1.82
N ARG A 439 -11.88 21.70 -2.02
CA ARG A 439 -11.95 20.72 -0.92
C ARG A 439 -10.64 20.66 -0.13
N VAL A 440 -9.48 20.71 -0.79
CA VAL A 440 -8.18 20.78 -0.09
C VAL A 440 -8.10 22.03 0.77
N MET A 441 -8.55 23.18 0.25
CA MET A 441 -8.55 24.44 1.00
C MET A 441 -9.52 24.44 2.18
N ALA A 442 -10.59 23.65 2.11
CA ALA A 442 -11.58 23.51 3.19
C ALA A 442 -11.08 22.62 4.35
N ILE A 443 -10.03 21.82 4.15
CA ILE A 443 -9.43 21.01 5.23
C ILE A 443 -8.92 21.97 6.32
N PRO A 444 -9.34 21.80 7.60
CA PRO A 444 -8.88 22.65 8.70
C PRO A 444 -7.36 22.57 8.84
N ALA A 445 -6.69 23.71 8.92
CA ALA A 445 -5.26 23.72 9.20
C ALA A 445 -4.97 23.12 10.59
N PRO A 446 -3.81 22.51 10.82
CA PRO A 446 -3.40 22.14 12.16
C PRO A 446 -3.31 23.41 13.02
N GLY A 447 -3.79 23.31 14.27
CA GLY A 447 -3.68 24.36 15.27
C GLY A 447 -2.21 24.58 15.68
#